data_04af61bfc9d9bff83c89aa8f35c7f062
#
_entry.id   04af61bfc9d9bff83c89aa8f35c7f062
#
_cell.length_a   1.000
_cell.length_b   1.000
_cell.length_c   1.000
_cell.angle_alpha   90.00
_cell.angle_beta   90.00
_cell.angle_gamma   90.00
#
_symmetry.space_group_name_H-M   'P 1'
#
loop_
_entity.id
_entity.type
_entity.pdbx_description
1 polymer ?
#
loop_
_entity_poly.entity_id
_entity_poly.type
_entity_poly.pdbx_seq_one_letter_code
_entity_poly.pdbx_strand_id
1 'polypeptide(L)'
;MGKGGIGVGSASIVLIFAVLCLTVFSLITFVVAGNDKNLVDAKVSLVTGYYEADALAQQILADILAADTLPEATRGVNINTRWDDELDQETTYFFCYISDIKALYVNLTIHEDSFDIHNWHMYDTDEWEFDDSINVWTGEQG
;
A
#
# COMPACT_ATOMS: atom_id res chain seq x y z
N MET A 1 -58.33 -26.41 -32.98
CA MET A 1 -56.91 -26.74 -33.19
C MET A 1 -55.96 -25.64 -32.68
N GLY A 2 -55.78 -25.57 -31.40
CA GLY A 2 -54.99 -24.50 -30.80
C GLY A 2 -53.48 -24.73 -30.77
N LYS A 3 -52.84 -24.93 -31.88
CA LYS A 3 -51.33 -24.98 -31.91
C LYS A 3 -50.64 -23.67 -32.07
N GLY A 4 -51.32 -22.55 -32.19
CA GLY A 4 -50.74 -21.26 -32.42
C GLY A 4 -50.53 -20.38 -31.17
N GLY A 5 -51.14 -20.68 -30.02
CA GLY A 5 -51.17 -19.80 -28.89
C GLY A 5 -50.05 -20.00 -27.86
N ILE A 6 -49.44 -21.18 -27.85
CA ILE A 6 -48.43 -21.52 -26.84
C ILE A 6 -47.03 -20.98 -27.24
N GLY A 7 -46.76 -20.85 -28.53
CA GLY A 7 -45.48 -20.38 -29.03
C GLY A 7 -45.22 -18.88 -28.84
N VAL A 8 -46.25 -18.05 -28.93
CA VAL A 8 -46.11 -16.57 -28.79
C VAL A 8 -45.90 -16.15 -27.36
N GLY A 9 -46.60 -16.77 -26.41
CA GLY A 9 -46.44 -16.48 -24.98
C GLY A 9 -45.07 -16.92 -24.43
N SER A 10 -44.60 -18.11 -24.82
CA SER A 10 -43.31 -18.62 -24.39
C SER A 10 -42.15 -17.82 -25.00
N ALA A 11 -42.25 -17.42 -26.28
CA ALA A 11 -41.26 -16.56 -26.93
C ALA A 11 -41.15 -15.18 -26.26
N SER A 12 -42.29 -14.60 -25.85
CA SER A 12 -42.34 -13.34 -25.13
C SER A 12 -41.66 -13.44 -23.75
N ILE A 13 -41.91 -14.51 -23.01
CA ILE A 13 -41.29 -14.74 -21.69
C ILE A 13 -39.77 -14.93 -21.84
N VAL A 14 -39.33 -15.70 -22.83
CA VAL A 14 -37.88 -15.87 -23.11
C VAL A 14 -37.25 -14.57 -23.51
N LEU A 15 -37.89 -13.74 -24.31
CA LEU A 15 -37.38 -12.42 -24.69
C LEU A 15 -37.22 -11.49 -23.47
N ILE A 16 -38.24 -11.42 -22.61
CA ILE A 16 -38.20 -10.64 -21.37
C ILE A 16 -37.07 -11.13 -20.47
N PHE A 17 -36.93 -12.43 -20.30
CA PHE A 17 -35.88 -13.04 -19.54
C PHE A 17 -34.45 -12.71 -20.09
N ALA A 18 -34.29 -12.81 -21.41
CA ALA A 18 -33.06 -12.47 -22.07
C ALA A 18 -32.69 -10.98 -21.88
N VAL A 19 -33.63 -10.07 -22.00
CA VAL A 19 -33.44 -8.63 -21.76
C VAL A 19 -33.04 -8.37 -20.29
N LEU A 20 -33.73 -9.02 -19.35
CA LEU A 20 -33.37 -8.89 -17.92
C LEU A 20 -31.94 -9.40 -17.63
N CYS A 21 -31.56 -10.55 -18.20
CA CYS A 21 -30.20 -11.06 -18.07
C CYS A 21 -29.17 -10.10 -18.64
N LEU A 22 -29.38 -9.54 -19.83
CA LEU A 22 -28.49 -8.58 -20.46
C LEU A 22 -28.37 -7.31 -19.66
N THR A 23 -29.46 -6.79 -19.09
CA THR A 23 -29.38 -5.58 -18.22
C THR A 23 -28.62 -5.85 -16.95
N VAL A 24 -28.80 -6.99 -16.31
CA VAL A 24 -28.06 -7.37 -15.11
C VAL A 24 -26.55 -7.52 -15.40
N PHE A 25 -26.17 -8.23 -16.47
CA PHE A 25 -24.79 -8.35 -16.89
C PHE A 25 -24.16 -7.01 -17.22
N SER A 26 -24.89 -6.11 -17.87
CA SER A 26 -24.45 -4.78 -18.21
C SER A 26 -24.15 -3.94 -16.96
N LEU A 27 -25.02 -4.01 -15.94
CA LEU A 27 -24.82 -3.33 -14.66
C LEU A 27 -23.63 -3.89 -13.89
N ILE A 28 -23.48 -5.21 -13.82
CA ILE A 28 -22.35 -5.85 -13.15
C ILE A 28 -21.04 -5.44 -13.83
N THR A 29 -20.98 -5.50 -15.14
CA THR A 29 -19.80 -5.10 -15.92
C THR A 29 -19.43 -3.64 -15.67
N PHE A 30 -20.41 -2.75 -15.61
CA PHE A 30 -20.18 -1.33 -15.33
C PHE A 30 -19.61 -1.09 -13.93
N VAL A 31 -20.15 -1.77 -12.92
CA VAL A 31 -19.67 -1.67 -11.53
C VAL A 31 -18.27 -2.22 -11.40
N VAL A 32 -17.99 -3.38 -12.00
CA VAL A 32 -16.65 -4.00 -11.98
C VAL A 32 -15.62 -3.09 -12.67
N ALA A 33 -15.95 -2.56 -13.84
CA ALA A 33 -15.06 -1.64 -14.56
C ALA A 33 -14.74 -0.36 -13.75
N GLY A 34 -15.72 0.18 -13.04
CA GLY A 34 -15.53 1.32 -12.15
C GLY A 34 -14.60 1.00 -10.96
N ASN A 35 -14.76 -0.16 -10.35
CA ASN A 35 -13.92 -0.61 -9.24
C ASN A 35 -12.48 -0.87 -9.71
N ASP A 36 -12.31 -1.49 -10.87
CA ASP A 36 -10.98 -1.75 -11.44
C ASP A 36 -10.23 -0.46 -11.74
N LYS A 37 -10.91 0.56 -12.26
CA LYS A 37 -10.30 1.86 -12.50
C LYS A 37 -9.79 2.49 -11.20
N ASN A 38 -10.62 2.52 -10.16
CA ASN A 38 -10.22 3.08 -8.86
C ASN A 38 -9.02 2.33 -8.26
N LEU A 39 -8.97 1.01 -8.42
CA LEU A 39 -7.85 0.20 -7.96
C LEU A 39 -6.56 0.49 -8.75
N VAL A 40 -6.66 0.66 -10.05
CA VAL A 40 -5.52 1.01 -10.92
C VAL A 40 -5.00 2.40 -10.55
N ASP A 41 -5.87 3.38 -10.41
CA ASP A 41 -5.49 4.76 -10.04
C ASP A 41 -4.79 4.79 -8.67
N ALA A 42 -5.29 4.03 -7.70
CA ALA A 42 -4.66 3.90 -6.38
C ALA A 42 -3.27 3.23 -6.47
N LYS A 43 -3.12 2.18 -7.27
CA LYS A 43 -1.82 1.53 -7.48
C LYS A 43 -0.82 2.44 -8.18
N VAL A 44 -1.24 3.16 -9.21
CA VAL A 44 -0.38 4.12 -9.93
C VAL A 44 0.08 5.23 -9.00
N SER A 45 -0.80 5.78 -8.19
CA SER A 45 -0.46 6.80 -7.19
C SER A 45 0.55 6.28 -6.15
N LEU A 46 0.36 5.07 -5.65
CA LEU A 46 1.28 4.45 -4.70
C LEU A 46 2.66 4.21 -5.31
N VAL A 47 2.71 3.68 -6.53
CA VAL A 47 3.97 3.40 -7.24
C VAL A 47 4.72 4.70 -7.54
N THR A 48 4.01 5.72 -8.01
CA THR A 48 4.61 7.05 -8.27
C THR A 48 5.15 7.65 -6.98
N GLY A 49 4.37 7.66 -5.91
CA GLY A 49 4.78 8.15 -4.61
C GLY A 49 5.97 7.39 -4.02
N TYR A 50 6.04 6.07 -4.24
CA TYR A 50 7.20 5.27 -3.84
C TYR A 50 8.48 5.72 -4.57
N TYR A 51 8.43 5.89 -5.89
CA TYR A 51 9.62 6.34 -6.64
C TYR A 51 10.04 7.76 -6.30
N GLU A 52 9.10 8.65 -6.00
CA GLU A 52 9.41 10.00 -5.50
C GLU A 52 10.09 9.96 -4.15
N ALA A 53 9.58 9.14 -3.22
CA ALA A 53 10.18 8.93 -1.90
C ALA A 53 11.56 8.27 -1.99
N ASP A 54 11.73 7.29 -2.87
CA ASP A 54 13.01 6.63 -3.12
C ASP A 54 14.05 7.61 -3.69
N ALA A 55 13.69 8.42 -4.66
CA ALA A 55 14.55 9.45 -5.22
C ALA A 55 14.94 10.49 -4.16
N LEU A 56 13.99 10.90 -3.31
CA LEU A 56 14.26 11.81 -2.19
C LEU A 56 15.22 11.16 -1.17
N ALA A 57 15.01 9.90 -0.83
CA ALA A 57 15.86 9.17 0.11
C ALA A 57 17.30 9.04 -0.42
N GLN A 58 17.49 8.78 -1.71
CA GLN A 58 18.81 8.75 -2.34
C GLN A 58 19.50 10.13 -2.32
N GLN A 59 18.75 11.20 -2.54
CA GLN A 59 19.27 12.57 -2.44
C GLN A 59 19.67 12.94 -1.00
N ILE A 60 18.85 12.54 -0.02
CA ILE A 60 19.16 12.71 1.41
C ILE A 60 20.42 11.96 1.77
N LEU A 61 20.55 10.72 1.34
CA LEU A 61 21.76 9.93 1.57
C LEU A 61 23.00 10.61 0.97
N ALA A 62 22.90 11.12 -0.26
CA ALA A 62 23.99 11.85 -0.89
C ALA A 62 24.36 13.14 -0.11
N ASP A 63 23.36 13.88 0.37
CA ASP A 63 23.58 15.08 1.18
C ASP A 63 24.25 14.76 2.53
N ILE A 64 23.85 13.65 3.18
CA ILE A 64 24.44 13.17 4.43
C ILE A 64 25.91 12.79 4.22
N LEU A 65 26.20 12.05 3.15
CA LEU A 65 27.57 11.61 2.83
C LEU A 65 28.49 12.77 2.40
N ALA A 66 27.94 13.84 1.87
CA ALA A 66 28.68 15.04 1.48
C ALA A 66 28.89 16.02 2.64
N ALA A 67 28.21 15.84 3.77
CA ALA A 67 28.30 16.72 4.93
C ALA A 67 29.44 16.27 5.84
N ASP A 68 30.19 17.23 6.39
CA ASP A 68 31.24 16.95 7.37
C ASP A 68 30.69 16.47 8.73
N THR A 69 29.45 16.80 9.03
CA THR A 69 28.73 16.38 10.24
C THR A 69 27.31 15.98 9.87
N LEU A 70 26.76 15.01 10.59
CA LEU A 70 25.38 14.54 10.37
C LEU A 70 24.38 15.69 10.59
N PRO A 71 23.61 16.11 9.58
CA PRO A 71 22.60 17.16 9.73
C PRO A 71 21.41 16.64 10.54
N GLU A 72 20.79 17.51 11.36
CA GLU A 72 19.55 17.16 12.07
C GLU A 72 18.35 17.01 11.12
N ALA A 73 18.35 17.70 9.99
CA ALA A 73 17.35 17.60 8.95
C ALA A 73 17.95 17.98 7.59
N THR A 74 17.47 17.32 6.55
CA THR A 74 17.81 17.65 5.17
C THR A 74 16.60 17.50 4.26
N ARG A 75 16.41 18.41 3.31
CA ARG A 75 15.27 18.46 2.36
C ARG A 75 13.89 18.38 3.04
N GLY A 76 13.74 18.89 4.27
CA GLY A 76 12.51 18.84 5.05
C GLY A 76 12.24 17.51 5.76
N VAL A 77 13.22 16.60 5.75
CA VAL A 77 13.15 15.31 6.44
C VAL A 77 14.09 15.34 7.66
N ASN A 78 13.58 14.95 8.81
CA ASN A 78 14.37 14.83 10.03
C ASN A 78 15.24 13.58 9.97
N ILE A 79 16.50 13.74 10.32
CA ILE A 79 17.48 12.67 10.43
C ILE A 79 17.63 12.32 11.91
N ASN A 80 17.47 11.06 12.25
CA ASN A 80 17.54 10.59 13.62
C ASN A 80 18.66 9.55 13.76
N THR A 81 19.23 9.47 14.95
CA THR A 81 20.18 8.42 15.30
C THR A 81 19.65 7.59 16.45
N ARG A 82 19.97 6.30 16.44
CA ARG A 82 19.61 5.36 17.48
C ARG A 82 20.70 4.31 17.63
N TRP A 83 20.98 3.93 18.89
CA TRP A 83 21.79 2.75 19.16
C TRP A 83 21.01 1.48 18.80
N ASP A 84 21.62 0.64 18.02
CA ASP A 84 21.05 -0.66 17.65
C ASP A 84 21.79 -1.77 18.43
N ASP A 85 21.08 -2.40 19.35
CA ASP A 85 21.65 -3.43 20.23
C ASP A 85 22.02 -4.73 19.48
N GLU A 86 21.35 -5.01 18.36
CA GLU A 86 21.62 -6.19 17.53
C GLU A 86 22.92 -6.01 16.72
N LEU A 87 23.16 -4.80 16.27
CA LEU A 87 24.33 -4.44 15.47
C LEU A 87 25.48 -3.93 16.33
N ASP A 88 25.25 -3.65 17.61
CA ASP A 88 26.19 -3.04 18.56
C ASP A 88 26.86 -1.75 18.03
N GLN A 89 26.04 -0.91 17.37
CA GLN A 89 26.48 0.33 16.75
C GLN A 89 25.37 1.38 16.65
N GLU A 90 25.76 2.63 16.48
CA GLU A 90 24.83 3.71 16.21
C GLU A 90 24.37 3.66 14.75
N THR A 91 23.04 3.67 14.54
CA THR A 91 22.42 3.71 13.23
C THR A 91 21.71 5.03 13.01
N THR A 92 21.71 5.47 11.76
CA THR A 92 20.99 6.66 11.30
C THR A 92 19.75 6.24 10.55
N TYR A 93 18.59 6.82 10.87
CA TYR A 93 17.35 6.51 10.20
C TYR A 93 16.51 7.74 9.89
N PHE A 94 15.71 7.64 8.85
CA PHE A 94 14.76 8.67 8.45
C PHE A 94 13.58 8.07 7.68
N PHE A 95 12.50 8.87 7.55
CA PHE A 95 11.29 8.50 6.86
C PHE A 95 10.99 9.47 5.73
N CYS A 96 10.81 8.95 4.51
CA CYS A 96 10.30 9.71 3.38
C CYS A 96 8.82 9.35 3.16
N TYR A 97 7.91 10.26 3.46
CA TYR A 97 6.47 10.00 3.39
C TYR A 97 6.01 9.84 1.94
N ILE A 98 5.25 8.79 1.68
CA ILE A 98 4.61 8.48 0.40
C ILE A 98 3.16 8.95 0.44
N SER A 99 2.49 8.75 1.57
CA SER A 99 1.12 9.15 1.86
C SER A 99 0.95 9.32 3.37
N ASP A 100 -0.26 9.66 3.81
CA ASP A 100 -0.56 9.80 5.24
C ASP A 100 -0.34 8.51 6.05
N ILE A 101 -0.44 7.36 5.38
CA ILE A 101 -0.37 6.03 6.00
C ILE A 101 0.86 5.20 5.57
N LYS A 102 1.69 5.71 4.66
CA LYS A 102 2.87 5.00 4.14
C LYS A 102 4.07 5.90 4.04
N ALA A 103 5.21 5.38 4.48
CA ALA A 103 6.50 6.03 4.35
C ALA A 103 7.57 5.03 3.90
N LEU A 104 8.61 5.51 3.24
CA LEU A 104 9.82 4.76 3.01
C LEU A 104 10.70 4.90 4.25
N TYR A 105 10.99 3.81 4.92
CA TYR A 105 11.90 3.73 6.05
C TYR A 105 13.30 3.39 5.57
N VAL A 106 14.26 4.22 5.93
CA VAL A 106 15.67 4.01 5.65
C VAL A 106 16.44 3.97 6.96
N ASN A 107 17.22 2.92 7.15
CA ASN A 107 18.14 2.76 8.27
C ASN A 107 19.51 2.33 7.76
N LEU A 108 20.52 3.04 8.17
CA LEU A 108 21.89 2.84 7.70
C LEU A 108 22.91 3.18 8.79
N THR A 109 24.10 2.64 8.64
CA THR A 109 25.29 3.06 9.42
C THR A 109 26.24 3.79 8.50
N ILE A 110 26.79 4.90 8.98
CA ILE A 110 27.76 5.72 8.27
C ILE A 110 29.14 5.49 8.87
N HIS A 111 30.09 5.13 8.03
CA HIS A 111 31.51 5.02 8.35
C HIS A 111 32.28 6.17 7.69
N GLU A 112 33.54 6.36 8.03
CA GLU A 112 34.35 7.46 7.48
C GLU A 112 34.43 7.45 5.95
N ASP A 113 34.54 6.27 5.32
CA ASP A 113 34.69 6.12 3.86
C ASP A 113 33.58 5.25 3.21
N SER A 114 32.59 4.81 3.97
CA SER A 114 31.56 3.90 3.49
C SER A 114 30.26 4.04 4.28
N PHE A 115 29.23 3.38 3.82
CA PHE A 115 27.97 3.25 4.53
C PHE A 115 27.38 1.87 4.32
N ASP A 116 26.66 1.37 5.31
CA ASP A 116 25.91 0.10 5.24
C ASP A 116 24.43 0.35 5.39
N ILE A 117 23.63 -0.10 4.43
CA ILE A 117 22.17 -0.01 4.46
C ILE A 117 21.63 -1.26 5.15
N HIS A 118 20.92 -1.07 6.27
CA HIS A 118 20.28 -2.14 7.01
C HIS A 118 18.83 -2.34 6.60
N ASN A 119 18.12 -1.22 6.39
CA ASN A 119 16.72 -1.24 5.99
C ASN A 119 16.46 -0.19 4.92
N TRP A 120 15.75 -0.58 3.87
CA TRP A 120 15.24 0.28 2.81
C TRP A 120 13.93 -0.33 2.31
N HIS A 121 12.85 -0.03 3.00
CA HIS A 121 11.55 -0.61 2.68
C HIS A 121 10.39 0.32 3.01
N MET A 122 9.25 0.05 2.39
CA MET A 122 8.01 0.76 2.68
C MET A 122 7.48 0.33 4.05
N TYR A 123 7.13 1.31 4.86
CA TYR A 123 6.59 1.15 6.19
C TYR A 123 5.17 1.75 6.26
N ASP A 124 4.25 1.05 6.91
CA ASP A 124 2.92 1.56 7.19
C ASP A 124 2.97 2.42 8.45
N THR A 125 2.58 3.70 8.32
CA THR A 125 2.61 4.66 9.43
C THR A 125 1.38 4.54 10.33
N ASP A 126 0.33 3.83 9.90
CA ASP A 126 -0.72 3.42 10.80
C ASP A 126 -0.10 2.45 11.82
N GLU A 127 0.09 2.93 13.03
CA GLU A 127 0.36 2.05 14.16
C GLU A 127 -0.77 1.03 14.22
N TRP A 128 -0.48 -0.19 13.80
CA TRP A 128 -1.22 -1.32 14.31
C TRP A 128 -0.99 -1.31 15.82
N GLU A 129 -1.87 -0.63 16.56
CA GLU A 129 -2.06 -1.02 17.93
C GLU A 129 -2.39 -2.51 17.88
N PHE A 130 -1.41 -3.32 18.21
CA PHE A 130 -1.68 -4.71 18.54
C PHE A 130 -2.72 -4.66 19.63
N ASP A 131 -3.96 -4.93 19.26
CA ASP A 131 -5.01 -5.16 20.23
C ASP A 131 -4.65 -6.49 20.93
N ASP A 132 -3.85 -6.39 21.98
CA ASP A 132 -3.55 -7.50 22.89
C ASP A 132 -4.82 -8.05 23.57
N SER A 133 -5.99 -7.48 23.24
CA SER A 133 -7.28 -7.92 23.76
C SER A 133 -7.86 -9.14 23.02
N ILE A 134 -7.16 -9.68 22.01
CA ILE A 134 -7.53 -10.96 21.44
C ILE A 134 -7.29 -12.01 22.53
N ASN A 135 -8.33 -12.22 23.34
CA ASN A 135 -8.45 -13.38 24.22
C ASN A 135 -8.42 -14.63 23.33
N VAL A 136 -7.23 -15.12 23.10
CA VAL A 136 -7.08 -16.45 22.51
C VAL A 136 -7.74 -17.42 23.50
N TRP A 137 -8.86 -18.00 23.05
CA TRP A 137 -9.52 -19.05 23.82
C TRP A 137 -8.50 -20.14 24.15
N THR A 138 -8.13 -20.24 25.43
CA THR A 138 -7.09 -21.15 25.90
C THR A 138 -7.55 -22.61 26.04
N GLY A 139 -8.82 -22.88 25.67
CA GLY A 139 -9.35 -24.26 25.69
C GLY A 139 -9.47 -24.89 27.07
N GLU A 140 -9.26 -24.15 28.13
CA GLU A 140 -9.51 -24.63 29.49
C GLU A 140 -11.01 -24.68 29.75
N GLN A 141 -11.55 -25.87 29.58
CA GLN A 141 -12.80 -26.23 30.21
C GLN A 141 -12.51 -26.75 31.62
N GLY A 142 -12.75 -25.85 32.56
CA GLY A 142 -12.82 -26.26 33.96
C GLY A 142 -14.09 -27.04 34.24
#